data_f7eba2fe9a74ed7e9e3317bc5d171952
#
_entry.id   f7eba2fe9a74ed7e9e3317bc5d171952
#
_cell.length_a   1.000
_cell.length_b   1.000
_cell.length_c   1.000
_cell.angle_alpha   90.00
_cell.angle_beta   90.00
_cell.angle_gamma   90.00
#
_symmetry.space_group_name_H-M   'P 1'
#
loop_
_entity.id
_entity.type
_entity.pdbx_description
1 polymer ?
#
loop_
_entity_poly.entity_id
_entity_poly.type
_entity_poly.pdbx_seq_one_letter_code
_entity_poly.pdbx_strand_id
1 'polypeptide(L)'
;LAASQANCVEGTCLLASIYQRFNLYPYLILRPDHMFLGIGNAQGDLTYLLETTMIGSVDLDTCSTDEEKWEASKANFKAALEAGLEVKLHLDAGDPYYSVINLRAVRAVIPSINYGSVRVDSKGQIEWMK
;
A
#
# COMPACT_ATOMS: atom_id res chain seq x y z
N LEU A 1 6.32 10.27 -15.60
CA LEU A 1 5.37 9.41 -14.90
C LEU A 1 4.21 9.12 -15.82
N ALA A 2 3.95 7.88 -16.13
CA ALA A 2 2.65 7.59 -16.69
C ALA A 2 1.63 8.16 -15.70
N ALA A 3 0.85 9.16 -16.12
CA ALA A 3 -0.01 9.95 -15.24
C ALA A 3 -1.05 9.11 -14.46
N SER A 4 -1.24 7.86 -14.87
CA SER A 4 -2.19 6.94 -14.28
C SER A 4 -1.60 5.97 -13.27
N GLN A 5 -0.28 6.00 -13.03
CA GLN A 5 0.37 5.06 -12.12
C GLN A 5 0.95 5.78 -10.91
N ALA A 6 0.49 5.37 -9.74
CA ALA A 6 1.14 5.75 -8.50
C ALA A 6 2.53 5.09 -8.46
N ASN A 7 3.52 5.80 -7.95
CA ASN A 7 4.82 5.17 -7.69
C ASN A 7 4.72 4.25 -6.46
N CYS A 8 5.79 3.49 -6.19
CA CYS A 8 5.78 2.53 -5.09
C CYS A 8 5.53 3.19 -3.72
N VAL A 9 6.03 4.39 -3.51
CA VAL A 9 5.84 5.12 -2.24
C VAL A 9 4.40 5.58 -2.09
N GLU A 10 3.86 6.22 -3.11
CA GLU A 10 2.48 6.72 -3.10
C GLU A 10 1.46 5.60 -2.94
N GLY A 11 1.60 4.53 -3.71
CA GLY A 11 0.70 3.38 -3.64
C GLY A 11 0.77 2.67 -2.31
N THR A 12 1.97 2.45 -1.79
CA THR A 12 2.17 1.80 -0.50
C THR A 12 1.60 2.64 0.64
N CYS A 13 1.89 3.93 0.67
CA CYS A 13 1.38 4.81 1.73
C CYS A 13 -0.14 4.94 1.69
N LEU A 14 -0.73 5.03 0.51
CA LEU A 14 -2.19 5.08 0.36
C LEU A 14 -2.84 3.82 0.92
N LEU A 15 -2.39 2.65 0.50
CA LEU A 15 -2.95 1.38 0.97
C LEU A 15 -2.68 1.15 2.45
N ALA A 16 -1.52 1.53 2.95
CA ALA A 16 -1.22 1.45 4.37
C ALA A 16 -2.18 2.30 5.20
N SER A 17 -2.50 3.51 4.73
CA SER A 17 -3.47 4.38 5.39
C SER A 17 -4.87 3.76 5.42
N ILE A 18 -5.30 3.16 4.33
CA ILE A 18 -6.58 2.46 4.24
C ILE A 18 -6.60 1.29 5.21
N TYR A 19 -5.55 0.49 5.25
CA TYR A 19 -5.48 -0.67 6.14
C TYR A 19 -5.48 -0.27 7.61
N GLN A 20 -4.84 0.84 7.99
CA GLN A 20 -4.92 1.35 9.35
C GLN A 20 -6.36 1.72 9.74
N ARG A 21 -7.12 2.28 8.82
CA ARG A 21 -8.53 2.64 9.06
C ARG A 21 -9.40 1.41 9.32
N PHE A 22 -9.03 0.27 8.78
CA PHE A 22 -9.73 -1.00 9.01
C PHE A 22 -9.15 -1.81 10.17
N ASN A 23 -8.31 -1.21 11.01
CA ASN A 23 -7.64 -1.86 12.14
C ASN A 23 -6.75 -3.03 11.74
N LEU A 24 -6.21 -2.99 10.56
CA LEU A 24 -5.18 -3.92 10.12
C LEU A 24 -3.79 -3.43 10.55
N TYR A 25 -2.79 -4.25 10.36
CA TYR A 25 -1.43 -3.97 10.84
C TYR A 25 -0.49 -3.78 9.64
N PRO A 26 -0.47 -2.58 9.02
CA PRO A 26 0.40 -2.33 7.88
C PRO A 26 1.85 -2.10 8.30
N TYR A 27 2.75 -2.55 7.44
CA TYR A 27 4.19 -2.32 7.53
C TYR A 27 4.68 -1.68 6.24
N LEU A 28 5.68 -0.83 6.34
CA LEU A 28 6.41 -0.37 5.17
C LEU A 28 7.68 -1.19 5.05
N ILE A 29 7.88 -1.78 3.89
CA ILE A 29 9.06 -2.57 3.59
C ILE A 29 9.88 -1.80 2.57
N LEU A 30 11.07 -1.39 2.97
CA LEU A 30 11.93 -0.50 2.20
C LEU A 30 13.19 -1.22 1.75
N ARG A 31 13.58 -1.00 0.52
CA ARG A 31 14.93 -1.22 0.05
C ARG A 31 15.39 0.05 -0.68
N PRO A 32 16.68 0.21 -1.03
CA PRO A 32 17.21 1.48 -1.51
C PRO A 32 16.45 2.12 -2.69
N ASP A 33 15.83 1.30 -3.54
CA ASP A 33 15.18 1.75 -4.77
C ASP A 33 13.69 1.47 -4.84
N HIS A 34 13.09 0.92 -3.76
CA HIS A 34 11.70 0.46 -3.83
C HIS A 34 11.03 0.36 -2.46
N MET A 35 9.69 0.40 -2.45
CA MET A 35 8.88 0.22 -1.26
C MET A 35 7.77 -0.79 -1.53
N PHE A 36 7.55 -1.69 -0.56
CA PHE A 36 6.46 -2.67 -0.59
C PHE A 36 5.56 -2.45 0.61
N LEU A 37 4.31 -2.88 0.50
CA LEU A 37 3.39 -2.91 1.63
C LEU A 37 3.46 -4.27 2.31
N GLY A 38 3.67 -4.27 3.63
CA GLY A 38 3.54 -5.45 4.45
C GLY A 38 2.26 -5.43 5.26
N ILE A 39 1.71 -6.58 5.54
CA ILE A 39 0.54 -6.75 6.40
C ILE A 39 0.89 -7.79 7.45
N GLY A 40 0.74 -7.42 8.69
CA GLY A 40 1.05 -8.30 9.82
C GLY A 40 -0.19 -8.63 10.65
N ASN A 41 0.07 -9.29 11.78
CA ASN A 41 -0.96 -9.65 12.75
C ASN A 41 -0.76 -8.87 14.07
N ALA A 42 -1.67 -9.09 15.01
CA ALA A 42 -1.62 -8.43 16.33
C ALA A 42 -0.39 -8.79 17.16
N GLN A 43 0.25 -9.92 16.86
CA GLN A 43 1.44 -10.40 17.56
C GLN A 43 2.73 -9.78 17.02
N GLY A 44 2.64 -8.99 15.95
CA GLY A 44 3.80 -8.35 15.33
C GLY A 44 4.47 -9.18 14.25
N ASP A 45 3.87 -10.28 13.83
CA ASP A 45 4.38 -11.10 12.75
C ASP A 45 3.96 -10.54 11.40
N LEU A 46 4.91 -10.45 10.48
CA LEU A 46 4.64 -10.04 9.10
C LEU A 46 4.12 -11.24 8.32
N THR A 47 2.89 -11.15 7.81
CA THR A 47 2.22 -12.28 7.16
C THR A 47 2.22 -12.20 5.64
N TYR A 48 2.00 -11.01 5.08
CA TYR A 48 1.94 -10.80 3.63
C TYR A 48 2.75 -9.59 3.24
N LEU A 49 3.32 -9.64 2.04
CA LEU A 49 3.87 -8.48 1.35
C LEU A 49 3.15 -8.29 0.03
N LEU A 50 2.99 -7.04 -0.37
CA LEU A 50 2.27 -6.68 -1.58
C LEU A 50 3.11 -5.73 -2.42
N GLU A 51 3.31 -6.08 -3.69
CA GLU A 51 3.92 -5.17 -4.67
C GLU A 51 2.86 -4.22 -5.20
N THR A 52 2.76 -3.05 -4.59
CA THR A 52 1.66 -2.11 -4.86
C THR A 52 1.67 -1.53 -6.27
N THR A 53 2.84 -1.46 -6.92
CA THR A 53 2.92 -0.96 -8.30
C THR A 53 2.26 -1.89 -9.31
N MET A 54 2.01 -3.13 -8.96
CA MET A 54 1.29 -4.08 -9.80
C MET A 54 -0.23 -3.92 -9.69
N ILE A 55 -0.72 -3.28 -8.63
CA ILE A 55 -2.15 -3.05 -8.44
C ILE A 55 -2.64 -2.06 -9.50
N GLY A 56 -3.71 -2.42 -10.20
CA GLY A 56 -4.27 -1.59 -11.26
C GLY A 56 -3.55 -1.71 -12.59
N SER A 57 -2.59 -2.62 -12.73
CA SER A 57 -1.94 -2.88 -14.02
C SER A 57 -2.80 -3.69 -14.98
N VAL A 58 -3.95 -4.16 -14.53
CA VAL A 58 -4.91 -4.89 -15.36
C VAL A 58 -5.80 -3.92 -16.13
N ASP A 59 -6.00 -4.20 -17.42
CA ASP A 59 -6.90 -3.42 -18.28
C ASP A 59 -8.32 -3.99 -18.17
N LEU A 60 -9.16 -3.33 -17.40
CA LEU A 60 -10.55 -3.73 -17.21
C LEU A 60 -11.43 -3.39 -18.41
N ASP A 61 -10.99 -2.50 -19.28
CA ASP A 61 -11.75 -2.11 -20.48
C ASP A 61 -11.83 -3.24 -21.51
N THR A 62 -10.93 -4.21 -21.45
CA THR A 62 -10.98 -5.41 -22.29
C THR A 62 -11.97 -6.45 -21.80
N CYS A 63 -12.51 -6.27 -20.61
CA CYS A 63 -13.49 -7.18 -20.00
C CYS A 63 -14.90 -6.80 -20.41
N SER A 64 -15.71 -7.80 -20.78
CA SER A 64 -17.09 -7.58 -21.25
C SER A 64 -18.13 -7.63 -20.13
N THR A 65 -17.83 -8.31 -19.03
CA THR A 65 -18.78 -8.51 -17.91
C THR A 65 -18.15 -8.12 -16.58
N ASP A 66 -18.99 -7.87 -15.58
CA ASP A 66 -18.50 -7.59 -14.22
C ASP A 66 -17.78 -8.80 -13.62
N GLU A 67 -18.20 -10.02 -13.97
CA GLU A 67 -17.53 -11.24 -13.53
C GLU A 67 -16.10 -11.32 -14.10
N GLU A 68 -15.92 -11.00 -15.37
CA GLU A 68 -14.59 -10.94 -15.99
C GLU A 68 -13.70 -9.91 -15.34
N LYS A 69 -14.26 -8.72 -15.05
CA LYS A 69 -13.53 -7.66 -14.33
C LYS A 69 -13.09 -8.12 -12.94
N TRP A 70 -13.97 -8.80 -12.22
CA TRP A 70 -13.68 -9.32 -10.90
C TRP A 70 -12.56 -10.36 -10.93
N GLU A 71 -12.64 -11.31 -11.86
CA GLU A 71 -11.62 -12.35 -12.04
C GLU A 71 -10.25 -11.74 -12.42
N ALA A 72 -10.26 -10.75 -13.33
CA ALA A 72 -9.03 -10.06 -13.73
C ALA A 72 -8.43 -9.30 -12.54
N SER A 73 -9.25 -8.64 -11.73
CA SER A 73 -8.78 -7.92 -10.54
C SER A 73 -8.21 -8.88 -9.49
N LYS A 74 -8.83 -10.03 -9.27
CA LYS A 74 -8.32 -11.05 -8.36
C LYS A 74 -6.98 -11.61 -8.84
N ALA A 75 -6.85 -11.88 -10.12
CA ALA A 75 -5.60 -12.36 -10.70
C ALA A 75 -4.47 -11.34 -10.56
N ASN A 76 -4.79 -10.06 -10.76
CA ASN A 76 -3.85 -8.96 -10.58
C ASN A 76 -3.36 -8.87 -9.13
N PHE A 77 -4.28 -8.92 -8.18
CA PHE A 77 -3.95 -8.88 -6.76
C PHE A 77 -3.09 -10.10 -6.35
N LYS A 78 -3.45 -11.28 -6.84
CA LYS A 78 -2.67 -12.48 -6.59
C LYS A 78 -1.24 -12.37 -7.12
N ALA A 79 -1.06 -11.82 -8.32
CA ALA A 79 0.27 -11.58 -8.87
C ALA A 79 1.08 -10.62 -8.02
N ALA A 80 0.44 -9.57 -7.48
CA ALA A 80 1.10 -8.63 -6.58
C ALA A 80 1.52 -9.29 -5.26
N LEU A 81 0.72 -10.22 -4.74
CA LEU A 81 1.08 -11.01 -3.55
C LEU A 81 2.23 -11.98 -3.84
N GLU A 82 2.24 -12.61 -4.98
CA GLU A 82 3.31 -13.52 -5.39
C GLU A 82 4.65 -12.79 -5.52
N ALA A 83 4.63 -11.59 -6.08
CA ALA A 83 5.82 -10.73 -6.15
C ALA A 83 6.31 -10.37 -4.74
N GLY A 84 5.40 -10.10 -3.82
CA GLY A 84 5.74 -9.82 -2.42
C GLY A 84 6.31 -11.03 -1.68
N LEU A 85 5.92 -12.23 -2.05
CA LEU A 85 6.43 -13.45 -1.42
C LEU A 85 7.94 -13.61 -1.61
N GLU A 86 8.45 -13.27 -2.77
CA GLU A 86 9.88 -13.28 -3.04
C GLU A 86 10.63 -12.32 -2.10
N VAL A 87 10.07 -11.12 -1.88
CA VAL A 87 10.61 -10.14 -0.94
C VAL A 87 10.60 -10.69 0.47
N LYS A 88 9.54 -11.37 0.87
CA LYS A 88 9.45 -11.97 2.20
C LYS A 88 10.53 -13.01 2.43
N LEU A 89 10.88 -13.78 1.42
CA LEU A 89 11.99 -14.72 1.51
C LEU A 89 13.32 -14.02 1.81
N HIS A 90 13.57 -12.88 1.18
CA HIS A 90 14.75 -12.05 1.48
C HIS A 90 14.74 -11.53 2.91
N LEU A 91 13.59 -11.09 3.41
CA LEU A 91 13.46 -10.61 4.79
C LEU A 91 13.72 -11.74 5.80
N ASP A 92 13.15 -12.90 5.56
CA ASP A 92 13.31 -14.06 6.44
C ASP A 92 14.78 -14.56 6.45
N ALA A 93 15.50 -14.35 5.36
CA ALA A 93 16.93 -14.65 5.25
C ALA A 93 17.83 -13.58 5.88
N GLY A 94 17.27 -12.46 6.35
CA GLY A 94 18.03 -11.38 6.98
C GLY A 94 18.79 -10.49 6.02
N ASP A 95 18.27 -10.33 4.79
CA ASP A 95 18.90 -9.49 3.76
C ASP A 95 19.04 -8.05 4.26
N PRO A 96 20.28 -7.50 4.35
CA PRO A 96 20.52 -6.17 4.92
C PRO A 96 20.02 -5.02 4.05
N TYR A 97 19.65 -5.26 2.79
CA TYR A 97 19.10 -4.23 1.91
C TYR A 97 17.67 -3.84 2.24
N TYR A 98 16.98 -4.65 3.05
CA TYR A 98 15.59 -4.41 3.40
C TYR A 98 15.46 -3.85 4.80
N SER A 99 14.60 -2.85 4.97
CA SER A 99 14.20 -2.29 6.26
C SER A 99 12.70 -2.46 6.45
N VAL A 100 12.29 -2.77 7.66
CA VAL A 100 10.88 -3.01 8.01
C VAL A 100 10.43 -1.95 8.99
N ILE A 101 9.36 -1.23 8.66
CA ILE A 101 8.76 -0.22 9.53
C ILE A 101 7.36 -0.67 9.93
N ASN A 102 7.18 -0.92 11.23
CA ASN A 102 5.87 -1.19 11.80
C ASN A 102 5.14 0.14 12.00
N LEU A 103 4.12 0.42 11.19
CA LEU A 103 3.43 1.71 11.25
C LEU A 103 2.70 1.94 12.57
N ARG A 104 2.14 0.93 13.19
CA ARG A 104 1.50 1.10 14.51
C ARG A 104 2.50 1.53 15.57
N ALA A 105 3.67 0.92 15.58
CA ALA A 105 4.74 1.28 16.52
C ALA A 105 5.23 2.71 16.25
N VAL A 106 5.42 3.08 14.99
CA VAL A 106 5.84 4.43 14.62
C VAL A 106 4.77 5.46 14.98
N ARG A 107 3.49 5.17 14.72
CA ARG A 107 2.38 6.07 15.03
C ARG A 107 2.18 6.30 16.52
N ALA A 108 2.61 5.38 17.36
CA ALA A 108 2.61 5.57 18.81
C ALA A 108 3.58 6.67 19.25
N VAL A 109 4.63 6.92 18.47
CA VAL A 109 5.67 7.93 18.76
C VAL A 109 5.53 9.17 17.88
N ILE A 110 5.22 8.98 16.59
CA ILE A 110 5.10 10.06 15.60
C ILE A 110 3.66 10.07 15.09
N PRO A 111 2.80 10.96 15.59
CA PRO A 111 1.40 11.03 15.14
C PRO A 111 1.31 11.52 13.70
N SER A 112 0.22 11.15 13.03
CA SER A 112 -0.09 11.66 11.71
C SER A 112 -0.35 13.17 11.76
N ILE A 113 -0.02 13.87 10.67
CA ILE A 113 -0.43 15.26 10.50
C ILE A 113 -1.96 15.29 10.41
N ASN A 114 -2.57 16.18 11.21
CA ASN A 114 -4.02 16.32 11.19
C ASN A 114 -4.44 17.30 10.09
N TYR A 115 -5.02 16.78 9.02
CA TYR A 115 -5.58 17.57 7.94
C TYR A 115 -7.07 17.94 8.16
N GLY A 116 -7.60 17.71 9.36
CA GLY A 116 -8.98 18.04 9.68
C GLY A 116 -9.31 19.52 9.59
N SER A 117 -8.30 20.38 9.53
CA SER A 117 -8.42 21.81 9.31
C SER A 117 -8.48 22.21 7.84
N VAL A 118 -8.54 21.26 6.94
CA VAL A 118 -8.55 21.48 5.48
C VAL A 118 -9.87 20.98 4.91
N ARG A 119 -10.47 21.76 4.04
CA ARG A 119 -11.63 21.34 3.27
C ARG A 119 -11.45 21.71 1.80
N VAL A 120 -12.21 21.05 0.95
CA VAL A 120 -12.27 21.37 -0.47
C VAL A 120 -13.56 22.13 -0.75
N ASP A 121 -13.46 23.29 -1.37
CA ASP A 121 -14.63 24.11 -1.72
C ASP A 121 -15.36 23.55 -2.97
N SER A 122 -16.45 24.23 -3.34
CA SER A 122 -17.27 23.80 -4.49
C SER A 122 -16.55 23.87 -5.84
N LYS A 123 -15.41 24.56 -5.89
CA LYS A 123 -14.56 24.68 -7.09
C LYS A 123 -13.39 23.72 -7.09
N GLY A 124 -13.33 22.83 -6.10
CA GLY A 124 -12.21 21.90 -5.96
C GLY A 124 -10.95 22.52 -5.35
N GLN A 125 -11.01 23.71 -4.80
CA GLN A 125 -9.88 24.38 -4.18
C GLN A 125 -9.78 24.01 -2.69
N ILE A 126 -8.55 23.89 -2.20
CA ILE A 126 -8.29 23.56 -0.81
C ILE A 126 -8.33 24.82 0.05
N GLU A 127 -9.15 24.79 1.07
CA GLU A 127 -9.23 25.85 2.08
C GLU A 127 -8.72 25.34 3.42
N TRP A 128 -7.87 26.15 4.07
CA TRP A 128 -7.42 25.89 5.43
C TRP A 128 -8.45 26.44 6.41
N MET A 129 -8.99 25.58 7.25
CA MET A 129 -9.90 25.94 8.34
C MET A 129 -9.07 26.40 9.53
N LYS A 130 -9.34 27.61 9.99
CA LYS A 130 -8.67 28.16 11.19
C LYS A 130 -9.38 27.76 12.46
#